data_05137cb757528c7d83be052c197a4556
#
_entry.id   05137cb757528c7d83be052c197a4556
#
_cell.length_a   1.000
_cell.length_b   1.000
_cell.length_c   1.000
_cell.angle_alpha   90.00
_cell.angle_beta   90.00
_cell.angle_gamma   90.00
#
_symmetry.space_group_name_H-M   'P 1'
#
loop_
_entity.id
_entity.type
_entity.pdbx_description
1 polymer ?
#
loop_
_entity_poly.entity_id
_entity_poly.type
_entity_poly.pdbx_seq_one_letter_code
_entity_poly.pdbx_strand_id
1 'polypeptide(L)'
;NYDQNTKEKTTKPSVRYAEGQSMSAIWAVRSLGIDPGTGNELFLTKDGYLTYTWDSDDQIVCGDELPKYTGTFGFNLDWKGFSVNTSFYYRLGGQMYNQTLVDKVENCDMNNVDHRVYTGRWTTPGQKAEFKKMTDPNYFTRPTSRFVQDLSELQMTSLNIGYDFRNCKFMQKGIIERLKLSFYMNDVFRLSTVKTERGTDYPFARSFSFQLQATF
;
A
#
# COMPACT_ATOMS: atom_id res chain seq x y z
N ASN A 1 -10.26 26.79 15.17
CA ASN A 1 -10.35 27.36 13.83
C ASN A 1 -9.42 26.57 12.91
N TYR A 2 -9.96 25.54 12.30
CA TYR A 2 -9.27 24.83 11.24
C TYR A 2 -9.27 25.73 10.00
N ASP A 3 -8.08 26.17 9.59
CA ASP A 3 -7.93 27.09 8.46
C ASP A 3 -8.44 26.41 7.19
N GLN A 4 -9.52 26.93 6.60
CA GLN A 4 -10.09 26.40 5.36
C GLN A 4 -9.05 26.37 4.22
N ASN A 5 -8.12 27.33 4.19
CA ASN A 5 -7.03 27.36 3.22
C ASN A 5 -6.11 26.12 3.32
N THR A 6 -5.91 25.57 4.50
CA THR A 6 -5.11 24.34 4.68
C THR A 6 -5.89 23.12 4.26
N LYS A 7 -7.22 23.07 4.50
CA LYS A 7 -8.09 21.99 4.00
C LYS A 7 -8.18 21.92 2.47
N GLU A 8 -8.12 23.06 1.82
CA GLU A 8 -8.23 23.16 0.37
C GLU A 8 -6.95 22.74 -0.37
N LYS A 9 -5.80 22.72 0.29
CA LYS A 9 -4.50 22.40 -0.32
C LYS A 9 -4.00 20.99 -0.06
N THR A 10 -4.68 20.18 0.77
CA THR A 10 -4.22 18.83 1.07
C THR A 10 -4.66 17.84 0.00
N THR A 11 -3.74 17.01 -0.44
CA THR A 11 -3.99 15.87 -1.33
C THR A 11 -4.45 14.63 -0.58
N LYS A 12 -4.24 14.59 0.74
CA LYS A 12 -4.54 13.47 1.64
C LYS A 12 -5.89 13.68 2.35
N PRO A 13 -6.73 12.65 2.47
CA PRO A 13 -7.94 12.69 3.30
C PRO A 13 -7.60 13.11 4.74
N SER A 14 -8.38 14.03 5.28
CA SER A 14 -8.28 14.40 6.68
C SER A 14 -9.08 13.42 7.54
N VAL A 15 -8.56 13.11 8.72
CA VAL A 15 -9.31 12.34 9.72
C VAL A 15 -10.48 13.20 10.22
N ARG A 16 -11.69 12.64 10.15
CA ARG A 16 -12.92 13.25 10.67
C ARG A 16 -13.65 12.22 11.49
N TYR A 17 -14.25 12.65 12.58
CA TYR A 17 -15.08 11.83 13.44
C TYR A 17 -16.53 12.31 13.33
N ALA A 18 -17.42 11.37 13.05
CA ALA A 18 -18.85 11.60 13.04
C ALA A 18 -19.56 10.47 13.77
N GLU A 19 -20.65 10.79 14.45
CA GLU A 19 -21.44 9.80 15.17
C GLU A 19 -21.95 8.71 14.22
N GLY A 20 -21.82 7.45 14.62
CA GLY A 20 -22.21 6.29 13.82
C GLY A 20 -21.24 5.92 12.70
N GLN A 21 -20.12 6.62 12.53
CA GLN A 21 -19.08 6.30 11.54
C GLN A 21 -17.86 5.66 12.18
N SER A 22 -17.13 4.87 11.40
CA SER A 22 -15.86 4.30 11.84
C SER A 22 -14.82 5.39 12.13
N MET A 23 -13.96 5.17 13.11
CA MET A 23 -12.83 6.06 13.41
C MET A 23 -11.76 6.05 12.31
N SER A 24 -11.73 4.99 11.48
CA SER A 24 -10.86 4.82 10.33
C SER A 24 -11.56 5.09 8.99
N ALA A 25 -12.72 5.75 9.01
CA ALA A 25 -13.45 6.11 7.81
C ALA A 25 -12.64 7.06 6.92
N ILE A 26 -12.60 6.75 5.62
CA ILE A 26 -11.95 7.57 4.60
C ILE A 26 -12.95 8.58 4.07
N TRP A 27 -12.70 9.85 4.35
CA TRP A 27 -13.55 10.96 3.91
C TRP A 27 -13.00 11.56 2.62
N ALA A 28 -13.81 11.57 1.57
CA ALA A 28 -13.45 12.11 0.26
C ALA A 28 -14.70 12.61 -0.49
N VAL A 29 -14.51 13.45 -1.50
CA VAL A 29 -15.58 13.83 -2.41
C VAL A 29 -15.83 12.70 -3.39
N ARG A 30 -17.11 12.36 -3.63
CA ARG A 30 -17.49 11.32 -4.58
C ARG A 30 -17.12 11.74 -5.99
N SER A 31 -16.26 10.96 -6.64
CA SER A 31 -15.86 11.14 -8.04
C SER A 31 -16.59 10.14 -8.94
N LEU A 32 -17.03 10.60 -10.09
CA LEU A 32 -17.58 9.77 -11.17
C LEU A 32 -16.51 9.44 -12.24
N GLY A 33 -15.26 9.84 -11.96
CA GLY A 33 -14.14 9.63 -12.88
C GLY A 33 -13.82 10.86 -13.73
N ILE A 34 -13.07 10.63 -14.79
CA ILE A 34 -12.65 11.68 -15.73
C ILE A 34 -13.67 11.77 -16.86
N ASP A 35 -14.21 12.96 -17.07
CA ASP A 35 -15.10 13.23 -18.20
C ASP A 35 -14.34 13.09 -19.53
N PRO A 36 -14.78 12.15 -20.41
CA PRO A 36 -14.11 11.95 -21.69
C PRO A 36 -14.13 13.19 -22.60
N GLY A 37 -15.11 14.06 -22.44
CA GLY A 37 -15.26 15.26 -23.29
C GLY A 37 -14.26 16.36 -22.94
N THR A 38 -14.05 16.59 -21.63
CA THR A 38 -13.27 17.74 -21.13
C THR A 38 -11.95 17.36 -20.50
N GLY A 39 -11.76 16.10 -20.09
CA GLY A 39 -10.59 15.62 -19.35
C GLY A 39 -10.53 16.11 -17.91
N ASN A 40 -11.59 16.74 -17.40
CA ASN A 40 -11.71 17.14 -16.01
C ASN A 40 -12.32 16.02 -15.17
N GLU A 41 -12.04 16.01 -13.87
CA GLU A 41 -12.72 15.12 -12.95
C GLU A 41 -14.13 15.62 -12.65
N LEU A 42 -15.11 14.71 -12.72
CA LEU A 42 -16.50 14.99 -12.46
C LEU A 42 -16.87 14.51 -11.06
N PHE A 43 -17.42 15.40 -10.25
CA PHE A 43 -17.80 15.13 -8.86
C PHE A 43 -19.31 15.06 -8.71
N LEU A 44 -19.73 14.33 -7.69
CA LEU A 44 -21.11 14.28 -7.23
C LEU A 44 -21.19 14.95 -5.85
N THR A 45 -21.98 16.02 -5.76
CA THR A 45 -22.25 16.71 -4.49
C THR A 45 -23.07 15.84 -3.54
N LYS A 46 -23.15 16.20 -2.27
CA LYS A 46 -24.02 15.54 -1.29
C LYS A 46 -25.48 15.53 -1.73
N ASP A 47 -25.93 16.60 -2.39
CA ASP A 47 -27.28 16.78 -2.85
C ASP A 47 -27.59 16.06 -4.19
N GLY A 48 -26.57 15.38 -4.75
CA GLY A 48 -26.73 14.59 -5.98
C GLY A 48 -26.53 15.37 -7.27
N TYR A 49 -26.00 16.58 -7.24
CA TYR A 49 -25.69 17.37 -8.43
C TYR A 49 -24.32 17.07 -8.97
N LEU A 50 -24.16 17.16 -10.28
CA LEU A 50 -22.89 17.02 -10.98
C LEU A 50 -22.13 18.36 -10.99
N THR A 51 -20.85 18.32 -10.68
CA THR A 51 -19.97 19.50 -10.70
C THR A 51 -18.55 19.14 -11.09
N TYR A 52 -17.84 20.09 -11.70
CA TYR A 52 -16.37 19.98 -11.91
C TYR A 52 -15.60 20.68 -10.80
N THR A 53 -16.27 21.34 -9.87
CA THR A 53 -15.63 22.04 -8.76
C THR A 53 -15.64 21.13 -7.54
N TRP A 54 -14.45 20.90 -6.99
CA TRP A 54 -14.30 20.16 -5.75
C TRP A 54 -14.65 21.08 -4.56
N ASP A 55 -15.49 20.58 -3.66
CA ASP A 55 -15.83 21.28 -2.41
C ASP A 55 -15.56 20.35 -1.21
N SER A 56 -14.94 20.92 -0.18
CA SER A 56 -14.68 20.20 1.08
C SER A 56 -15.95 19.79 1.81
N ASP A 57 -17.02 20.52 1.61
CA ASP A 57 -18.31 20.26 2.27
C ASP A 57 -19.07 19.08 1.66
N ASP A 58 -18.71 18.68 0.44
CA ASP A 58 -19.26 17.51 -0.26
C ASP A 58 -18.55 16.20 0.11
N GLN A 59 -17.60 16.22 1.06
CA GLN A 59 -16.95 15.01 1.50
C GLN A 59 -17.90 14.09 2.26
N ILE A 60 -17.92 12.83 1.85
CA ILE A 60 -18.65 11.73 2.49
C ILE A 60 -17.73 10.59 2.82
N VAL A 61 -18.20 9.63 3.59
CA VAL A 61 -17.46 8.38 3.83
C VAL A 61 -17.45 7.57 2.53
N CYS A 62 -16.26 7.40 1.97
CA CYS A 62 -16.03 6.65 0.72
C CYS A 62 -15.40 5.28 0.95
N GLY A 63 -14.94 5.00 2.19
CA GLY A 63 -14.34 3.73 2.54
C GLY A 63 -13.97 3.66 4.02
N ASP A 64 -13.41 2.51 4.42
CA ASP A 64 -12.92 2.26 5.78
C ASP A 64 -11.57 1.53 5.70
N GLU A 65 -10.57 2.06 6.40
CA GLU A 65 -9.24 1.42 6.46
C GLU A 65 -9.24 0.16 7.32
N LEU A 66 -10.24 -0.03 8.19
CA LEU A 66 -10.34 -1.19 9.05
C LEU A 66 -10.62 -2.45 8.24
N PRO A 67 -9.74 -3.46 8.26
CA PRO A 67 -10.00 -4.72 7.58
C PRO A 67 -11.11 -5.50 8.29
N LYS A 68 -11.94 -6.23 7.53
CA LYS A 68 -12.95 -7.12 8.08
C LYS A 68 -12.35 -8.34 8.77
N TYR A 69 -11.24 -8.81 8.26
CA TYR A 69 -10.51 -9.95 8.81
C TYR A 69 -9.02 -9.66 8.82
N THR A 70 -8.38 -9.95 9.95
CA THR A 70 -6.92 -9.86 10.09
C THR A 70 -6.44 -10.99 10.98
N GLY A 71 -5.24 -11.48 10.72
CA GLY A 71 -4.65 -12.53 11.55
C GLY A 71 -3.26 -12.92 11.09
N THR A 72 -2.70 -13.84 11.86
CA THR A 72 -1.40 -14.44 11.57
C THR A 72 -1.52 -15.95 11.58
N PHE A 73 -0.77 -16.61 10.72
CA PHE A 73 -0.57 -18.05 10.75
C PHE A 73 0.87 -18.37 10.38
N GLY A 74 1.32 -19.54 10.73
CA GLY A 74 2.66 -19.99 10.41
C GLY A 74 2.75 -21.50 10.50
N PHE A 75 3.85 -22.03 10.02
CA PHE A 75 4.15 -23.44 10.18
C PHE A 75 5.62 -23.63 10.52
N ASN A 76 5.87 -24.72 11.26
CA ASN A 76 7.19 -25.18 11.64
C ASN A 76 7.35 -26.60 11.09
N LEU A 77 8.45 -26.83 10.40
CA LEU A 77 8.80 -28.13 9.83
C LEU A 77 10.21 -28.50 10.28
N ASP A 78 10.34 -29.66 10.91
CA ASP A 78 11.61 -30.26 11.28
C ASP A 78 11.78 -31.61 10.58
N TRP A 79 12.84 -31.75 9.79
CA TRP A 79 13.11 -32.97 9.05
C TRP A 79 14.60 -33.23 8.88
N LYS A 80 15.09 -34.35 9.46
CA LYS A 80 16.48 -34.83 9.32
C LYS A 80 17.56 -33.74 9.53
N GLY A 81 17.37 -32.86 10.51
CA GLY A 81 18.28 -31.74 10.81
C GLY A 81 17.93 -30.43 10.13
N PHE A 82 17.06 -30.42 9.12
CA PHE A 82 16.47 -29.20 8.61
C PHE A 82 15.34 -28.71 9.52
N SER A 83 15.32 -27.42 9.76
CA SER A 83 14.20 -26.72 10.41
C SER A 83 13.77 -25.55 9.56
N VAL A 84 12.48 -25.45 9.28
CA VAL A 84 11.88 -24.32 8.55
C VAL A 84 10.76 -23.75 9.39
N ASN A 85 10.86 -22.47 9.72
CA ASN A 85 9.82 -21.75 10.43
C ASN A 85 9.39 -20.56 9.58
N THR A 86 8.07 -20.43 9.41
CA THR A 86 7.49 -19.35 8.61
C THR A 86 6.37 -18.68 9.36
N SER A 87 6.21 -17.38 9.13
CA SER A 87 5.09 -16.61 9.65
C SER A 87 4.47 -15.77 8.55
N PHE A 88 3.16 -15.79 8.49
CA PHE A 88 2.36 -15.03 7.54
C PHE A 88 1.42 -14.11 8.30
N TYR A 89 1.22 -12.92 7.76
CA TYR A 89 0.21 -11.97 8.16
C TYR A 89 -0.76 -11.78 7.00
N TYR A 90 -2.05 -11.73 7.30
CA TYR A 90 -3.07 -11.39 6.33
C TYR A 90 -4.03 -10.34 6.85
N ARG A 91 -4.53 -9.52 5.95
CA ARG A 91 -5.68 -8.63 6.16
C ARG A 91 -6.56 -8.62 4.93
N LEU A 92 -7.87 -8.67 5.13
CA LEU A 92 -8.85 -8.83 4.08
C LEU A 92 -10.02 -7.87 4.28
N GLY A 93 -10.50 -7.28 3.19
CA GLY A 93 -11.73 -6.50 3.16
C GLY A 93 -11.65 -5.12 3.81
N GLY A 94 -10.46 -4.55 3.92
CA GLY A 94 -10.27 -3.12 4.20
C GLY A 94 -10.19 -2.31 2.92
N GLN A 95 -10.14 -1.00 3.07
CA GLN A 95 -9.90 -0.07 1.98
C GLN A 95 -8.72 0.84 2.32
N MET A 96 -8.15 1.49 1.33
CA MET A 96 -7.12 2.49 1.56
C MET A 96 -7.22 3.61 0.53
N TYR A 97 -6.84 4.80 0.95
CA TYR A 97 -6.60 5.90 0.03
C TYR A 97 -5.19 5.79 -0.53
N ASN A 98 -5.07 5.60 -1.85
CA ASN A 98 -3.77 5.44 -2.51
C ASN A 98 -3.09 6.81 -2.73
N GLN A 99 -2.56 7.38 -1.64
CA GLN A 99 -1.87 8.67 -1.66
C GLN A 99 -0.70 8.69 -2.64
N THR A 100 0.04 7.57 -2.73
CA THR A 100 1.21 7.48 -3.62
C THR A 100 0.80 7.60 -5.10
N LEU A 101 -0.36 7.06 -5.46
CA LEU A 101 -0.92 7.19 -6.82
C LEU A 101 -1.27 8.66 -7.12
N VAL A 102 -1.82 9.37 -6.13
CA VAL A 102 -2.09 10.82 -6.25
C VAL A 102 -0.80 11.60 -6.45
N ASP A 103 0.19 11.38 -5.59
CA ASP A 103 1.40 12.21 -5.55
C ASP A 103 2.37 11.90 -6.71
N LYS A 104 2.44 10.64 -7.15
CA LYS A 104 3.42 10.21 -8.17
C LYS A 104 2.86 10.13 -9.58
N VAL A 105 1.55 9.98 -9.74
CA VAL A 105 0.91 9.83 -11.05
C VAL A 105 -0.01 10.99 -11.38
N GLU A 106 -0.97 11.29 -10.50
CA GLU A 106 -1.95 12.34 -10.77
C GLU A 106 -1.31 13.73 -10.69
N ASN A 107 -0.60 14.03 -9.60
CA ASN A 107 0.14 15.28 -9.36
C ASN A 107 1.62 15.05 -9.66
N CYS A 108 1.96 14.71 -10.91
CA CYS A 108 3.32 14.35 -11.26
C CYS A 108 4.31 15.51 -11.07
N ASP A 109 5.43 15.21 -10.41
CA ASP A 109 6.61 16.06 -10.42
C ASP A 109 7.40 15.79 -11.71
N MET A 110 7.78 16.85 -12.43
CA MET A 110 8.55 16.78 -13.67
C MET A 110 9.89 16.03 -13.54
N ASN A 111 10.43 15.96 -12.33
CA ASN A 111 11.70 15.29 -12.05
C ASN A 111 11.56 13.80 -11.72
N ASN A 112 10.34 13.32 -11.49
CA ASN A 112 10.09 11.94 -11.05
C ASN A 112 8.80 11.39 -11.66
N VAL A 113 8.83 11.15 -12.97
CA VAL A 113 7.64 10.82 -13.76
C VAL A 113 7.43 9.31 -13.83
N ASP A 114 6.32 8.84 -13.30
CA ASP A 114 5.82 7.47 -13.50
C ASP A 114 5.30 7.29 -14.93
N HIS A 115 5.56 6.13 -15.56
CA HIS A 115 5.10 5.83 -16.91
C HIS A 115 3.58 5.98 -17.09
N ARG A 116 2.78 5.73 -16.04
CA ARG A 116 1.32 5.89 -16.07
C ARG A 116 0.86 7.32 -16.26
N VAL A 117 1.71 8.30 -15.96
CA VAL A 117 1.44 9.72 -16.25
C VAL A 117 1.13 9.92 -17.73
N TYR A 118 1.76 9.15 -18.61
CA TYR A 118 1.54 9.24 -20.06
C TYR A 118 0.46 8.28 -20.55
N THR A 119 0.45 7.03 -20.06
CA THR A 119 -0.39 5.96 -20.61
C THR A 119 -1.84 6.02 -20.14
N GLY A 120 -2.09 6.50 -18.93
CA GLY A 120 -3.44 6.56 -18.33
C GLY A 120 -4.08 7.95 -18.35
N ARG A 121 -3.38 8.95 -18.88
CA ARG A 121 -3.83 10.35 -18.82
C ARG A 121 -4.68 10.75 -20.01
N TRP A 122 -5.67 11.57 -19.74
CA TRP A 122 -6.50 12.15 -20.80
C TRP A 122 -5.71 13.14 -21.66
N THR A 123 -5.78 12.97 -22.99
CA THR A 123 -5.08 13.80 -23.99
C THR A 123 -5.99 14.33 -25.08
N THR A 124 -7.05 13.57 -25.44
CA THR A 124 -7.93 13.92 -26.55
C THR A 124 -9.40 13.74 -26.18
N PRO A 125 -10.30 14.60 -26.68
CA PRO A 125 -11.74 14.45 -26.49
C PRO A 125 -12.25 13.07 -26.93
N GLY A 126 -13.10 12.47 -26.11
CA GLY A 126 -13.64 11.13 -26.31
C GLY A 126 -12.81 10.00 -25.68
N GLN A 127 -11.61 10.27 -25.18
CA GLN A 127 -10.77 9.29 -24.53
C GLN A 127 -11.28 8.96 -23.14
N LYS A 128 -11.43 7.67 -22.81
CA LYS A 128 -11.61 7.19 -21.44
C LYS A 128 -10.23 7.13 -20.78
N ALA A 129 -10.04 7.89 -19.72
CA ALA A 129 -8.77 8.01 -19.02
C ALA A 129 -8.92 7.76 -17.51
N GLU A 130 -7.89 7.23 -16.90
CA GLU A 130 -7.81 7.03 -15.43
C GLU A 130 -7.41 8.32 -14.72
N PHE A 131 -6.61 9.17 -15.39
CA PHE A 131 -6.06 10.42 -14.84
C PHE A 131 -6.51 11.62 -15.65
N LYS A 132 -6.79 12.72 -14.94
CA LYS A 132 -7.24 13.98 -15.57
C LYS A 132 -6.19 14.58 -16.50
N LYS A 133 -6.60 15.48 -17.36
CA LYS A 133 -5.69 16.24 -18.24
C LYS A 133 -4.61 16.96 -17.43
N MET A 134 -3.43 17.16 -18.03
CA MET A 134 -2.37 17.99 -17.45
C MET A 134 -2.87 19.43 -17.38
N THR A 135 -3.10 19.91 -16.18
CA THR A 135 -3.44 21.30 -15.90
C THR A 135 -2.25 22.01 -15.31
N ASP A 136 -2.40 23.31 -15.02
CA ASP A 136 -1.40 24.13 -14.35
C ASP A 136 -0.72 23.36 -13.20
N PRO A 137 0.61 23.32 -13.14
CA PRO A 137 1.38 22.63 -12.10
C PRO A 137 1.03 23.08 -10.67
N ASN A 138 0.37 24.21 -10.48
CA ASN A 138 -0.15 24.67 -9.19
C ASN A 138 -1.49 24.04 -8.79
N TYR A 139 -2.11 23.22 -9.66
CA TYR A 139 -3.39 22.62 -9.38
C TYR A 139 -3.25 21.19 -8.83
N PHE A 140 -3.38 21.01 -7.53
CA PHE A 140 -3.32 19.74 -6.86
C PHE A 140 -4.66 19.01 -6.89
N THR A 141 -4.61 17.68 -7.08
CA THR A 141 -5.77 16.80 -6.90
C THR A 141 -6.06 16.68 -5.42
N ARG A 142 -7.29 16.99 -5.05
CA ARG A 142 -7.80 16.93 -3.68
C ARG A 142 -8.39 15.54 -3.41
N PRO A 143 -8.70 15.21 -2.14
CA PRO A 143 -9.21 13.88 -1.80
C PRO A 143 -10.51 13.55 -2.52
N THR A 144 -10.48 12.51 -3.37
CA THR A 144 -11.61 12.00 -4.10
C THR A 144 -11.75 10.49 -3.95
N SER A 145 -12.95 9.96 -4.10
CA SER A 145 -13.22 8.53 -4.00
C SER A 145 -12.50 7.70 -5.07
N ARG A 146 -12.02 8.32 -6.15
CA ARG A 146 -11.30 7.65 -7.24
C ARG A 146 -10.02 6.95 -6.77
N PHE A 147 -9.41 7.44 -5.70
CA PHE A 147 -8.19 6.87 -5.11
C PHE A 147 -8.44 5.97 -3.90
N VAL A 148 -9.70 5.75 -3.53
CA VAL A 148 -10.06 4.75 -2.52
C VAL A 148 -10.10 3.39 -3.20
N GLN A 149 -9.27 2.46 -2.73
CA GLN A 149 -9.10 1.13 -3.32
C GLN A 149 -9.30 0.05 -2.27
N ASP A 150 -9.89 -1.07 -2.69
CA ASP A 150 -10.07 -2.23 -1.82
C ASP A 150 -8.73 -2.89 -1.53
N LEU A 151 -8.41 -3.03 -0.24
CA LEU A 151 -7.14 -3.54 0.22
C LEU A 151 -7.32 -4.92 0.87
N SER A 152 -6.75 -5.90 0.20
CA SER A 152 -6.54 -7.23 0.77
C SER A 152 -5.08 -7.62 0.54
N GLU A 153 -4.43 -8.14 1.57
CA GLU A 153 -3.02 -8.51 1.45
C GLU A 153 -2.66 -9.74 2.25
N LEU A 154 -1.67 -10.44 1.74
CA LEU A 154 -0.97 -11.54 2.38
C LEU A 154 0.53 -11.24 2.36
N GLN A 155 1.15 -11.23 3.51
CA GLN A 155 2.58 -10.97 3.68
C GLN A 155 3.25 -12.15 4.38
N MET A 156 4.36 -12.63 3.83
CA MET A 156 5.26 -13.53 4.55
C MET A 156 6.23 -12.67 5.36
N THR A 157 5.95 -12.58 6.67
CA THR A 157 6.65 -11.67 7.57
C THR A 157 8.01 -12.18 7.99
N SER A 158 8.16 -13.50 8.11
CA SER A 158 9.44 -14.09 8.45
C SER A 158 9.62 -15.48 7.83
N LEU A 159 10.85 -15.77 7.48
CA LEU A 159 11.35 -17.07 7.04
C LEU A 159 12.64 -17.37 7.79
N ASN A 160 12.67 -18.49 8.50
CA ASN A 160 13.88 -19.01 9.13
C ASN A 160 14.11 -20.44 8.63
N ILE A 161 15.27 -20.68 8.04
CA ILE A 161 15.71 -22.00 7.59
C ILE A 161 16.97 -22.32 8.35
N GLY A 162 16.97 -23.42 9.09
CA GLY A 162 18.10 -23.90 9.84
C GLY A 162 18.53 -25.29 9.43
N TYR A 163 19.82 -25.57 9.55
CA TYR A 163 20.33 -26.95 9.42
C TYR A 163 21.24 -27.28 10.61
N ASP A 164 20.91 -28.35 11.32
CA ASP A 164 21.69 -28.89 12.44
C ASP A 164 22.56 -30.05 11.92
N PHE A 165 23.85 -29.88 11.94
CA PHE A 165 24.84 -30.84 11.44
C PHE A 165 25.12 -31.99 12.40
N ARG A 166 24.40 -32.09 13.54
CA ARG A 166 24.63 -33.11 14.57
C ARG A 166 24.67 -34.54 14.00
N ASN A 167 23.88 -34.83 13.00
CA ASN A 167 23.80 -36.15 12.37
C ASN A 167 24.85 -36.38 11.26
N CYS A 168 25.69 -35.42 10.97
CA CYS A 168 26.71 -35.54 9.94
C CYS A 168 27.93 -36.29 10.46
N LYS A 169 28.47 -37.19 9.63
CA LYS A 169 29.62 -38.05 10.02
C LYS A 169 30.87 -37.28 10.46
N PHE A 170 31.11 -36.08 9.94
CA PHE A 170 32.25 -35.24 10.29
C PHE A 170 32.16 -34.68 11.71
N MET A 171 30.93 -34.51 12.26
CA MET A 171 30.71 -34.04 13.64
C MET A 171 31.11 -35.12 14.69
N GLN A 172 31.04 -36.39 14.33
CA GLN A 172 31.30 -37.49 15.28
C GLN A 172 32.78 -37.63 15.65
N LYS A 173 33.71 -36.95 14.96
CA LYS A 173 35.14 -37.04 15.15
C LYS A 173 35.79 -35.71 15.59
N GLY A 174 35.02 -34.65 15.80
CA GLY A 174 35.50 -33.29 16.06
C GLY A 174 35.37 -32.87 17.53
N ILE A 175 35.99 -31.74 17.86
CA ILE A 175 35.92 -31.07 19.16
C ILE A 175 34.55 -30.34 19.29
N ILE A 176 33.85 -30.12 18.17
CA ILE A 176 32.58 -29.41 18.13
C ILE A 176 31.44 -30.40 18.39
N GLU A 177 30.69 -30.20 19.49
CA GLU A 177 29.53 -31.02 19.85
C GLU A 177 28.30 -30.77 19.00
N ARG A 178 28.13 -29.50 18.61
CA ARG A 178 26.98 -29.09 17.78
C ARG A 178 27.37 -27.95 16.87
N LEU A 179 26.96 -28.06 15.60
CA LEU A 179 27.05 -27.00 14.61
C LEU A 179 25.67 -26.78 14.00
N LYS A 180 25.17 -25.55 14.03
CA LYS A 180 23.92 -25.15 13.40
C LYS A 180 24.13 -23.93 12.53
N LEU A 181 23.69 -24.00 11.28
CA LEU A 181 23.62 -22.87 10.35
C LEU A 181 22.15 -22.45 10.23
N SER A 182 21.87 -21.17 10.37
CA SER A 182 20.53 -20.60 10.21
C SER A 182 20.55 -19.43 9.25
N PHE A 183 19.54 -19.38 8.40
CA PHE A 183 19.23 -18.28 7.49
C PHE A 183 17.94 -17.63 7.93
N TYR A 184 17.95 -16.31 8.07
CA TYR A 184 16.80 -15.51 8.46
C TYR A 184 16.51 -14.48 7.39
N MET A 185 15.26 -14.34 7.05
CA MET A 185 14.78 -13.31 6.13
C MET A 185 13.45 -12.76 6.65
N ASN A 186 13.34 -11.44 6.73
CA ASN A 186 12.11 -10.74 7.04
C ASN A 186 11.52 -10.13 5.77
N ASP A 187 10.21 -9.90 5.78
CA ASP A 187 9.48 -9.28 4.66
C ASP A 187 9.76 -9.96 3.32
N VAL A 188 9.63 -11.30 3.29
CA VAL A 188 10.03 -12.13 2.15
C VAL A 188 9.27 -11.76 0.90
N PHE A 189 7.94 -11.66 1.01
CA PHE A 189 7.05 -11.18 -0.04
C PHE A 189 5.76 -10.58 0.53
N ARG A 190 5.13 -9.76 -0.29
CA ARG A 190 3.82 -9.18 -0.02
C ARG A 190 2.98 -9.27 -1.28
N LEU A 191 1.82 -9.91 -1.18
CA LEU A 191 0.78 -9.95 -2.20
C LEU A 191 -0.31 -8.99 -1.75
N SER A 192 -0.67 -8.04 -2.59
CA SER A 192 -1.66 -7.00 -2.27
C SER A 192 -2.51 -6.71 -3.49
N THR A 193 -3.79 -6.47 -3.28
CA THR A 193 -4.71 -5.99 -4.32
C THR A 193 -4.39 -4.56 -4.75
N VAL A 194 -3.81 -3.77 -3.84
CA VAL A 194 -3.39 -2.40 -4.13
C VAL A 194 -1.89 -2.38 -4.38
N LYS A 195 -1.50 -1.87 -5.54
CA LYS A 195 -0.10 -1.58 -5.84
C LYS A 195 0.29 -0.27 -5.17
N THR A 196 0.94 -0.37 -4.00
CA THR A 196 1.54 0.79 -3.36
C THR A 196 2.87 1.09 -4.02
N GLU A 197 2.96 2.24 -4.67
CA GLU A 197 4.20 2.71 -5.25
C GLU A 197 5.18 3.06 -4.13
N ARG A 198 6.36 2.49 -4.21
CA ARG A 198 7.46 2.88 -3.34
C ARG A 198 8.14 4.08 -3.98
N GLY A 199 8.16 5.19 -3.28
CA GLY A 199 8.87 6.36 -3.75
C GLY A 199 10.38 6.07 -3.89
N THR A 200 11.06 6.82 -4.72
CA THR A 200 12.52 6.78 -4.86
C THR A 200 13.25 7.12 -3.56
N ASP A 201 12.57 7.83 -2.65
CA ASP A 201 13.13 8.27 -1.37
C ASP A 201 13.36 7.13 -0.38
N TYR A 202 12.60 6.04 -0.50
CA TYR A 202 12.73 4.85 0.36
C TYR A 202 12.70 3.57 -0.47
N PRO A 203 13.83 3.22 -1.13
CA PRO A 203 13.91 1.96 -1.85
C PRO A 203 13.74 0.79 -0.88
N PHE A 204 12.98 -0.20 -1.30
CA PHE A 204 12.77 -1.40 -0.50
C PHE A 204 14.05 -2.23 -0.46
N ALA A 205 14.67 -2.31 0.69
CA ALA A 205 15.75 -3.24 0.95
C ALA A 205 15.18 -4.50 1.62
N ARG A 206 15.37 -5.66 0.99
CA ARG A 206 15.18 -6.94 1.65
C ARG A 206 16.41 -7.24 2.49
N SER A 207 16.22 -7.50 3.77
CA SER A 207 17.30 -7.90 4.68
C SER A 207 17.29 -9.40 4.88
N PHE A 208 18.48 -9.98 4.86
CA PHE A 208 18.69 -11.37 5.23
C PHE A 208 19.95 -11.48 6.10
N SER A 209 19.99 -12.48 6.96
CA SER A 209 21.12 -12.74 7.83
C SER A 209 21.43 -14.24 7.90
N PHE A 210 22.70 -14.55 8.09
CA PHE A 210 23.17 -15.89 8.38
C PHE A 210 23.69 -15.93 9.80
N GLN A 211 23.38 -16.99 10.51
CA GLN A 211 23.90 -17.27 11.84
C GLN A 211 24.54 -18.64 11.84
N LEU A 212 25.79 -18.70 12.31
CA LEU A 212 26.50 -19.94 12.59
C LEU A 212 26.64 -20.06 14.11
N GLN A 213 26.13 -21.17 14.67
CA GLN A 213 26.23 -21.49 16.08
C GLN A 213 27.07 -22.75 16.24
N ALA A 214 28.15 -22.67 16.98
CA ALA A 214 28.99 -23.82 17.36
C ALA A 214 28.95 -23.99 18.87
N THR A 215 28.85 -25.25 19.34
CA THR A 215 28.99 -25.66 20.75
C THR A 215 30.15 -26.62 20.83
N PHE A 216 31.04 -26.39 21.80
CA PHE A 216 32.28 -27.14 22.05
C PHE A 216 32.14 -27.95 23.33
#